data_97ad9c81f1a7e86c068d79707cdb1cca
#
_entry.id   97ad9c81f1a7e86c068d79707cdb1cca
#
_cell.length_a   1.000
_cell.length_b   1.000
_cell.length_c   1.000
_cell.angle_alpha   90.00
_cell.angle_beta   90.00
_cell.angle_gamma   90.00
#
_symmetry.space_group_name_H-M   'P 1'
#
loop_
_entity.id
_entity.type
_entity.pdbx_description
1 polymer ?
#
loop_
_entity_poly.entity_id
_entity_poly.type
_entity_poly.pdbx_seq_one_letter_code
_entity_poly.pdbx_strand_id
1 'polypeptide(L)'
;HIAASKCPGVSAGVVESVPAALRAITGNGVNVLAMGAFYVAPKMGCDIADAYLSHNLGDGYEYWPNFYEFHKLACDELNAFNYEEYKANGFKVKHLGDYPLDLVDDPTLFGGKK
;
A
#
# COMPACT_ATOMS: atom_id res chain seq x y z
N HIS A 1 -2.16 -10.23 11.08
CA HIS A 1 -2.11 -8.87 10.51
C HIS A 1 -2.68 -7.83 11.47
N ILE A 2 -3.76 -8.14 12.20
CA ILE A 2 -4.38 -7.22 13.17
C ILE A 2 -3.38 -6.83 14.25
N ALA A 3 -2.67 -7.79 14.84
CA ALA A 3 -1.64 -7.52 15.86
C ALA A 3 -0.45 -6.73 15.27
N ALA A 4 0.03 -7.14 14.11
CA ALA A 4 1.14 -6.46 13.43
C ALA A 4 0.80 -4.99 13.12
N SER A 5 -0.42 -4.72 12.65
CA SER A 5 -0.87 -3.34 12.34
C SER A 5 -1.00 -2.41 13.55
N LYS A 6 -0.87 -2.94 14.80
CA LYS A 6 -0.82 -2.12 16.00
C LYS A 6 0.59 -1.58 16.30
N CYS A 7 1.60 -2.08 15.59
CA CYS A 7 2.98 -1.65 15.79
C CYS A 7 3.30 -0.46 14.88
N PRO A 8 3.91 0.61 15.43
CA PRO A 8 4.39 1.72 14.61
C PRO A 8 5.35 1.24 13.50
N GLY A 9 5.22 1.80 12.31
CA GLY A 9 6.07 1.44 11.17
C GLY A 9 5.70 0.13 10.47
N VAL A 10 4.60 -0.53 10.88
CA VAL A 10 4.12 -1.76 10.28
C VAL A 10 2.92 -1.48 9.37
N SER A 11 3.09 -1.80 8.09
CA SER A 11 2.03 -1.87 7.09
C SER A 11 1.78 -3.34 6.76
N ALA A 12 0.82 -3.97 7.45
CA ALA A 12 0.53 -5.38 7.28
C ALA A 12 -0.59 -5.59 6.25
N GLY A 13 -0.34 -6.47 5.28
CA GLY A 13 -1.33 -6.89 4.29
C GLY A 13 -1.67 -8.37 4.42
N VAL A 14 -2.96 -8.70 4.36
CA VAL A 14 -3.43 -10.08 4.25
C VAL A 14 -3.62 -10.43 2.78
N VAL A 15 -2.97 -11.47 2.32
CA VAL A 15 -3.06 -11.90 0.93
C VAL A 15 -3.29 -13.41 0.84
N GLU A 16 -4.06 -13.81 -0.16
CA GLU A 16 -4.44 -15.21 -0.40
C GLU A 16 -4.19 -15.64 -1.86
N SER A 17 -3.51 -14.79 -2.63
CA SER A 17 -3.16 -15.06 -4.01
C SER A 17 -1.92 -14.30 -4.45
N VAL A 18 -1.25 -14.79 -5.50
CA VAL A 18 -0.09 -14.12 -6.10
C VAL A 18 -0.42 -12.70 -6.60
N PRO A 19 -1.53 -12.45 -7.33
CA PRO A 19 -1.89 -11.09 -7.72
C PRO A 19 -2.11 -10.14 -6.54
N ALA A 20 -2.70 -10.63 -5.43
CA ALA A 20 -2.87 -9.83 -4.23
C ALA A 20 -1.53 -9.49 -3.56
N ALA A 21 -0.60 -10.44 -3.53
CA ALA A 21 0.75 -10.22 -3.02
C ALA A 21 1.51 -9.17 -3.84
N LEU A 22 1.46 -9.28 -5.17
CA LEU A 22 2.05 -8.28 -6.08
C LEU A 22 1.48 -6.90 -5.82
N ARG A 23 0.15 -6.76 -5.75
CA ARG A 23 -0.48 -5.45 -5.50
C ARG A 23 -0.14 -4.90 -4.11
N ALA A 24 -0.05 -5.76 -3.10
CA ALA A 24 0.31 -5.36 -1.74
C ALA A 24 1.69 -4.71 -1.67
N ILE A 25 2.69 -5.25 -2.37
CA ILE A 25 4.04 -4.69 -2.39
C ILE A 25 4.17 -3.55 -3.40
N THR A 26 3.77 -3.76 -4.66
CA THR A 26 4.07 -2.80 -5.74
C THR A 26 3.22 -1.53 -5.66
N GLY A 27 1.98 -1.64 -5.21
CA GLY A 27 1.05 -0.51 -5.13
C GLY A 27 0.86 0.07 -3.73
N ASN A 28 1.00 -0.74 -2.68
CA ASN A 28 0.67 -0.31 -1.32
C ASN A 28 1.87 -0.26 -0.37
N GLY A 29 3.04 -0.75 -0.77
CA GLY A 29 4.24 -0.72 0.06
C GLY A 29 4.11 -1.51 1.37
N VAL A 30 3.33 -2.60 1.36
CA VAL A 30 3.16 -3.48 2.51
C VAL A 30 4.52 -4.07 2.92
N ASN A 31 4.89 -3.94 4.19
CA ASN A 31 6.16 -4.43 4.71
C ASN A 31 6.04 -5.66 5.61
N VAL A 32 4.82 -6.09 5.90
CA VAL A 32 4.52 -7.35 6.61
C VAL A 32 3.44 -8.10 5.84
N LEU A 33 3.80 -9.28 5.36
CA LEU A 33 2.89 -10.15 4.64
C LEU A 33 2.25 -11.16 5.59
N ALA A 34 0.93 -11.21 5.65
CA ALA A 34 0.17 -12.19 6.40
C ALA A 34 -0.63 -13.09 5.46
N MET A 35 -0.60 -14.38 5.74
CA MET A 35 -1.33 -15.41 4.96
C MET A 35 -2.20 -16.24 5.89
N GLY A 36 -3.42 -16.58 5.44
CA GLY A 36 -4.33 -17.42 6.17
C GLY A 36 -3.95 -18.90 6.08
N ALA A 37 -3.46 -19.49 7.18
CA ALA A 37 -2.99 -20.87 7.21
C ALA A 37 -4.06 -21.92 6.85
N PHE A 38 -5.34 -21.59 6.99
CA PHE A 38 -6.45 -22.48 6.62
C PHE A 38 -6.90 -22.35 5.17
N TYR A 39 -6.45 -21.31 4.46
CA TYR A 39 -6.90 -21.00 3.10
C TYR A 39 -5.79 -21.11 2.06
N VAL A 40 -4.54 -20.91 2.47
CA VAL A 40 -3.38 -20.89 1.59
C VAL A 40 -2.62 -22.19 1.73
N ALA A 41 -2.69 -23.03 0.69
CA ALA A 41 -1.91 -24.27 0.62
C ALA A 41 -0.40 -23.98 0.56
N PRO A 42 0.46 -24.91 1.02
CA PRO A 42 1.92 -24.67 1.11
C PRO A 42 2.54 -24.17 -0.19
N LYS A 43 2.21 -24.75 -1.33
CA LYS A 43 2.74 -24.29 -2.63
C LYS A 43 2.33 -22.86 -2.95
N MET A 44 1.05 -22.53 -2.74
CA MET A 44 0.55 -21.17 -2.97
C MET A 44 1.23 -20.18 -2.01
N GLY A 45 1.48 -20.58 -0.77
CA GLY A 45 2.20 -19.76 0.20
C GLY A 45 3.62 -19.42 -0.26
N CYS A 46 4.33 -20.40 -0.84
CA CYS A 46 5.65 -20.16 -1.44
C CYS A 46 5.55 -19.21 -2.64
N ASP A 47 4.61 -19.46 -3.55
CA ASP A 47 4.42 -18.63 -4.75
C ASP A 47 4.07 -17.17 -4.37
N ILE A 48 3.27 -16.97 -3.33
CA ILE A 48 2.94 -15.66 -2.75
C ILE A 48 4.19 -14.98 -2.16
N ALA A 49 4.97 -15.72 -1.38
CA ALA A 49 6.18 -15.19 -0.77
C ALA A 49 7.23 -14.81 -1.82
N ASP A 50 7.43 -15.65 -2.83
CA ASP A 50 8.35 -15.37 -3.95
C ASP A 50 7.93 -14.11 -4.71
N ALA A 51 6.64 -13.97 -5.02
CA ALA A 51 6.12 -12.79 -5.69
C ALA A 51 6.33 -11.51 -4.86
N TYR A 52 6.06 -11.58 -3.56
CA TYR A 52 6.27 -10.47 -2.66
C TYR A 52 7.74 -10.07 -2.52
N LEU A 53 8.63 -11.05 -2.31
CA LEU A 53 10.06 -10.80 -2.07
C LEU A 53 10.84 -10.37 -3.31
N SER A 54 10.32 -10.64 -4.51
CA SER A 54 10.97 -10.31 -5.79
C SER A 54 10.59 -8.93 -6.33
N HIS A 55 9.72 -8.18 -5.66
CA HIS A 55 9.23 -6.89 -6.13
C HIS A 55 9.39 -5.79 -5.08
N ASN A 56 9.32 -4.54 -5.53
CA ASN A 56 9.40 -3.34 -4.72
C ASN A 56 8.19 -2.43 -4.97
N LEU A 57 8.00 -1.47 -4.08
CA LEU A 57 7.03 -0.41 -4.29
C LEU A 57 7.33 0.35 -5.59
N GLY A 58 6.33 0.49 -6.43
CA GLY A 58 6.43 1.19 -7.71
C GLY A 58 6.71 0.28 -8.91
N ASP A 59 7.13 -0.97 -8.72
CA ASP A 59 7.38 -1.89 -9.82
C ASP A 59 6.12 -2.08 -10.68
N GLY A 60 6.27 -1.88 -12.00
CA GLY A 60 5.16 -1.94 -12.96
C GLY A 60 4.36 -0.64 -13.10
N TYR A 61 4.71 0.41 -12.35
CA TYR A 61 4.06 1.73 -12.40
C TYR A 61 4.98 2.85 -12.90
N GLU A 62 6.07 2.50 -13.60
CA GLU A 62 7.07 3.44 -14.09
C GLU A 62 6.51 4.45 -15.10
N TYR A 63 5.38 4.10 -15.72
CA TYR A 63 4.63 4.98 -16.63
C TYR A 63 3.85 6.09 -15.92
N TRP A 64 3.66 5.97 -14.59
CA TRP A 64 2.89 6.94 -13.82
C TRP A 64 3.85 7.90 -13.09
N PRO A 65 3.94 9.17 -13.50
CA PRO A 65 4.82 10.13 -12.87
C PRO A 65 4.57 10.28 -11.37
N ASN A 66 5.65 10.28 -10.59
CA ASN A 66 5.61 10.41 -9.12
C ASN A 66 4.82 9.33 -8.37
N PHE A 67 4.54 8.17 -9.00
CA PHE A 67 3.84 7.07 -8.33
C PHE A 67 4.58 6.61 -7.07
N TYR A 68 5.87 6.34 -7.20
CA TYR A 68 6.70 5.89 -6.07
C TYR A 68 6.76 6.94 -4.96
N GLU A 69 7.05 8.19 -5.31
CA GLU A 69 7.19 9.31 -4.38
C GLU A 69 5.91 9.54 -3.58
N PHE A 70 4.77 9.54 -4.26
CA PHE A 70 3.46 9.69 -3.62
C PHE A 70 3.17 8.54 -2.65
N HIS A 71 3.32 7.29 -3.12
CA HIS A 71 3.00 6.14 -2.28
C HIS A 71 3.97 5.99 -1.11
N LYS A 72 5.24 6.36 -1.30
CA LYS A 72 6.20 6.41 -0.20
C LYS A 72 5.81 7.44 0.86
N LEU A 73 5.43 8.65 0.48
CA LEU A 73 4.92 9.65 1.42
C LEU A 73 3.68 9.18 2.15
N ALA A 74 2.72 8.58 1.42
CA ALA A 74 1.51 8.05 2.03
C ALA A 74 1.81 6.91 3.03
N CYS A 75 2.73 6.01 2.69
CA CYS A 75 3.17 4.96 3.61
C CYS A 75 3.84 5.54 4.86
N ASP A 76 4.72 6.52 4.70
CA ASP A 76 5.41 7.17 5.82
C ASP A 76 4.41 7.88 6.74
N GLU A 77 3.41 8.58 6.20
CA GLU A 77 2.35 9.22 6.99
C GLU A 77 1.46 8.21 7.71
N LEU A 78 1.08 7.11 7.04
CA LEU A 78 0.29 6.05 7.67
C LEU A 78 1.07 5.34 8.77
N ASN A 79 2.36 5.12 8.59
CA ASN A 79 3.23 4.53 9.60
C ASN A 79 3.43 5.43 10.82
N ALA A 80 3.36 6.75 10.62
CA ALA A 80 3.41 7.76 11.68
C ALA A 80 2.03 8.12 12.24
N PHE A 81 0.97 7.43 11.83
CA PHE A 81 -0.42 7.76 12.18
C PHE A 81 -0.63 7.80 13.70
N ASN A 82 -1.20 8.90 14.17
CA ASN A 82 -1.58 9.11 15.57
C ASN A 82 -3.09 9.36 15.65
N TYR A 83 -3.80 8.49 16.36
CA TYR A 83 -5.25 8.57 16.46
C TYR A 83 -5.73 9.85 17.17
N GLU A 84 -5.04 10.29 18.23
CA GLU A 84 -5.45 11.47 18.98
C GLU A 84 -5.29 12.77 18.15
N GLU A 85 -4.24 12.85 17.36
CA GLU A 85 -4.05 13.96 16.41
C GLU A 85 -5.12 13.92 15.31
N TYR A 86 -5.40 12.76 14.76
CA TYR A 86 -6.43 12.58 13.74
C TYR A 86 -7.81 12.98 14.24
N LYS A 87 -8.15 12.57 15.46
CA LYS A 87 -9.39 12.96 16.15
C LYS A 87 -9.44 14.47 16.43
N ALA A 88 -8.35 15.05 16.95
CA ALA A 88 -8.25 16.49 17.22
C ALA A 88 -8.43 17.33 15.96
N ASN A 89 -7.99 16.83 14.80
CA ASN A 89 -8.17 17.45 13.48
C ASN A 89 -9.54 17.18 12.84
N GLY A 90 -10.50 16.62 13.59
CA GLY A 90 -11.87 16.38 13.13
C GLY A 90 -11.96 15.22 12.11
N PHE A 91 -11.09 14.21 12.22
CA PHE A 91 -11.05 13.03 11.35
C PHE A 91 -10.82 13.38 9.86
N LYS A 92 -10.12 14.47 9.61
CA LYS A 92 -9.78 14.86 8.23
C LYS A 92 -8.65 14.01 7.68
N VAL A 93 -8.81 13.57 6.45
CA VAL A 93 -7.77 12.89 5.67
C VAL A 93 -7.24 13.83 4.60
N LYS A 94 -5.99 13.65 4.22
CA LYS A 94 -5.41 14.33 3.06
C LYS A 94 -5.98 13.78 1.77
N HIS A 95 -6.18 14.64 0.80
CA HIS A 95 -6.50 14.30 -0.57
C HIS A 95 -5.24 14.39 -1.47
N LEU A 96 -5.30 13.82 -2.65
CA LEU A 96 -4.17 13.86 -3.60
C LEU A 96 -3.63 15.27 -3.86
N GLY A 97 -4.52 16.27 -3.93
CA GLY A 97 -4.14 17.67 -4.12
C GLY A 97 -3.46 18.34 -2.93
N ASP A 98 -3.46 17.70 -1.76
CA ASP A 98 -2.82 18.22 -0.54
C ASP A 98 -1.33 17.83 -0.45
N TYR A 99 -0.86 16.97 -1.36
CA TYR A 99 0.53 16.57 -1.42
C TYR A 99 1.36 17.52 -2.32
N PRO A 100 2.61 17.82 -1.94
CA PRO A 100 3.48 18.71 -2.69
C PRO A 100 4.11 18.02 -3.92
N LEU A 101 3.33 17.20 -4.61
CA LEU A 101 3.75 16.43 -5.77
C LEU A 101 2.81 16.72 -6.94
N ASP A 102 3.41 16.91 -8.09
CA ASP A 102 2.67 17.01 -9.36
C ASP A 102 2.17 15.61 -9.74
N LEU A 103 1.06 15.22 -9.10
CA LEU A 103 0.39 13.96 -9.38
C LEU A 103 -0.43 14.15 -10.63
N VAL A 104 0.06 13.64 -11.75
CA VAL A 104 -0.70 13.62 -12.98
C VAL A 104 -1.88 12.69 -12.78
N ASP A 105 -3.08 13.27 -12.77
CA ASP A 105 -4.33 12.49 -12.89
C ASP A 105 -4.22 11.65 -14.17
N ASP A 106 -4.07 10.34 -14.03
CA ASP A 106 -4.24 9.47 -15.18
C ASP A 106 -5.73 9.49 -15.57
N PRO A 107 -6.11 10.14 -16.68
CA PRO A 107 -7.49 10.26 -17.05
C PRO A 107 -8.14 8.90 -17.38
N THR A 108 -7.32 7.85 -17.55
CA THR A 108 -7.81 6.50 -17.84
C THR A 108 -8.21 5.74 -16.58
N LEU A 109 -7.64 6.09 -15.42
CA LEU A 109 -7.88 5.40 -14.16
C LEU A 109 -8.99 6.02 -13.31
N PHE A 110 -9.20 7.33 -13.40
CA PHE A 110 -10.15 8.06 -12.56
C PHE A 110 -11.23 8.83 -13.35
N GLY A 111 -11.42 8.50 -14.61
CA GLY A 111 -12.40 9.19 -15.46
C GLY A 111 -12.03 10.67 -15.57
N GLY A 112 -11.30 11.04 -16.61
CA GLY A 112 -10.76 12.37 -16.80
C GLY A 112 -11.70 13.48 -16.41
N LYS A 113 -11.16 14.56 -15.87
CA LYS A 113 -11.91 15.79 -15.61
C LYS A 113 -12.71 16.16 -16.85
N LYS A 114 -14.03 16.18 -16.71
CA LYS A 114 -14.89 16.79 -17.71
C LYS A 114 -14.74 18.30 -17.68
#